data_9973426328b524dc1fa34a548935cd74
#
_entry.id   9973426328b524dc1fa34a548935cd74
#
_cell.length_a   1.000
_cell.length_b   1.000
_cell.length_c   1.000
_cell.angle_alpha   90.00
_cell.angle_beta   90.00
_cell.angle_gamma   90.00
#
_symmetry.space_group_name_H-M   'P 1'
#
loop_
_entity.id
_entity.type
_entity.pdbx_description
1 polymer ?
#
loop_
_entity_poly.entity_id
_entity_poly.type
_entity_poly.pdbx_seq_one_letter_code
_entity_poly.pdbx_strand_id
1 'polypeptide(L)'
;MNVAAVTTAVNATIIAVMNEQRRKVLAYFNAHKALSPERAIARDALEPALHATLEQLRAQGIIKDSGNRLSYLDADALLAYEKKMAKSGRIAVMAMVPVLVAVVVAIVVAITLSR
;
A
#
# COMPACT_ATOMS: atom_id res chain seq x y z
N MET A 1 -26.72 -0.90 15.65
CA MET A 1 -25.63 -0.72 14.70
C MET A 1 -24.30 -0.69 15.46
N ASN A 2 -23.38 -1.57 15.12
CA ASN A 2 -22.13 -1.65 15.86
C ASN A 2 -21.10 -0.69 15.25
N VAL A 3 -20.72 0.35 15.99
CA VAL A 3 -19.78 1.39 15.55
C VAL A 3 -18.40 0.78 15.23
N ALA A 4 -17.98 -0.26 15.94
CA ALA A 4 -16.70 -0.94 15.70
C ALA A 4 -16.67 -1.62 14.33
N ALA A 5 -17.77 -2.21 13.85
CA ALA A 5 -17.84 -2.82 12.53
C ALA A 5 -17.72 -1.79 11.41
N VAL A 6 -18.35 -0.61 11.57
CA VAL A 6 -18.26 0.50 10.61
C VAL A 6 -16.83 1.02 10.53
N THR A 7 -16.17 1.21 11.67
CA THR A 7 -14.77 1.67 11.73
C THR A 7 -13.82 0.68 11.05
N THR A 8 -14.00 -0.62 11.25
CA THR A 8 -13.19 -1.66 10.61
C THR A 8 -13.36 -1.65 9.09
N ALA A 9 -14.60 -1.50 8.59
CA ALA A 9 -14.88 -1.43 7.16
C ALA A 9 -14.24 -0.19 6.51
N VAL A 10 -14.29 0.98 7.17
CA VAL A 10 -13.64 2.21 6.70
C VAL A 10 -12.13 2.04 6.64
N ASN A 11 -11.50 1.44 7.66
CA ASN A 11 -10.07 1.19 7.68
C ASN A 11 -9.64 0.24 6.56
N ALA A 12 -10.40 -0.82 6.29
CA ALA A 12 -10.12 -1.74 5.19
C ALA A 12 -10.21 -1.04 3.83
N THR A 13 -11.17 -0.15 3.64
CA THR A 13 -11.30 0.65 2.42
C THR A 13 -10.11 1.59 2.23
N ILE A 14 -9.67 2.27 3.28
CA ILE A 14 -8.49 3.15 3.24
C ILE A 14 -7.24 2.36 2.87
N ILE A 15 -7.01 1.19 3.46
CA ILE A 15 -5.88 0.33 3.15
C ILE A 15 -5.91 -0.11 1.67
N ALA A 16 -7.07 -0.47 1.15
CA ALA A 16 -7.22 -0.86 -0.25
C ALA A 16 -6.88 0.28 -1.20
N VAL A 17 -7.32 1.51 -0.90
CA VAL A 17 -7.00 2.70 -1.69
C VAL A 17 -5.50 3.00 -1.65
N MET A 18 -4.87 2.92 -0.49
CA MET A 18 -3.43 3.14 -0.33
C MET A 18 -2.62 2.11 -1.13
N ASN A 19 -3.01 0.84 -1.09
CA ASN A 19 -2.35 -0.22 -1.86
C ASN A 19 -2.48 0.01 -3.36
N GLU A 20 -3.63 0.45 -3.83
CA GLU A 20 -3.85 0.77 -5.24
C GLU A 20 -2.99 1.96 -5.69
N GLN A 21 -2.92 3.02 -4.90
CA GLN A 21 -2.07 4.18 -5.18
C GLN A 21 -0.59 3.79 -5.21
N ARG A 22 -0.15 2.97 -4.25
CA ARG A 22 1.21 2.44 -4.20
C ARG A 22 1.54 1.67 -5.47
N ARG A 23 0.65 0.78 -5.89
CA ARG A 23 0.80 0.00 -7.11
C ARG A 23 0.95 0.91 -8.33
N LYS A 24 0.16 1.97 -8.43
CA LYS A 24 0.23 2.94 -9.52
C LYS A 24 1.57 3.66 -9.56
N VAL A 25 2.09 4.10 -8.42
CA VAL A 25 3.40 4.76 -8.34
C VAL A 25 4.50 3.81 -8.78
N LEU A 26 4.52 2.59 -8.26
CA LEU A 26 5.52 1.58 -8.62
C LEU A 26 5.46 1.23 -10.12
N ALA A 27 4.25 1.09 -10.66
CA ALA A 27 4.05 0.83 -12.08
C ALA A 27 4.55 1.98 -12.97
N TYR A 28 4.36 3.21 -12.52
CA TYR A 28 4.85 4.39 -13.24
C TYR A 28 6.37 4.37 -13.38
N PHE A 29 7.09 4.16 -12.28
CA PHE A 29 8.55 4.07 -12.31
C PHE A 29 9.05 2.87 -13.12
N ASN A 30 8.37 1.75 -13.04
CA ASN A 30 8.69 0.55 -13.81
C ASN A 30 8.49 0.75 -15.31
N ALA A 31 7.38 1.38 -15.70
CA ALA A 31 7.07 1.66 -17.11
C ALA A 31 8.09 2.60 -17.75
N HIS A 32 8.62 3.54 -16.99
CA HIS A 32 9.66 4.48 -17.45
C HIS A 32 11.08 3.92 -17.26
N LYS A 33 11.22 2.69 -16.74
CA LYS A 33 12.50 2.04 -16.44
C LYS A 33 13.41 2.90 -15.53
N ALA A 34 12.81 3.68 -14.65
CA ALA A 34 13.51 4.51 -13.68
C ALA A 34 13.96 3.66 -12.48
N LEU A 35 14.89 2.75 -12.72
CA LEU A 35 15.33 1.74 -11.77
C LEU A 35 16.77 1.95 -11.31
N SER A 36 17.40 3.03 -11.71
CA SER A 36 18.77 3.39 -11.33
C SER A 36 18.93 4.90 -11.28
N PRO A 37 19.96 5.43 -10.57
CA PRO A 37 20.20 6.87 -10.52
C PRO A 37 20.36 7.53 -11.89
N GLU A 38 20.94 6.81 -12.84
CA GLU A 38 21.17 7.31 -14.21
C GLU A 38 19.88 7.41 -15.02
N ARG A 39 18.84 6.68 -14.61
CA ARG A 39 17.55 6.64 -15.28
C ARG A 39 16.44 7.31 -14.45
N ALA A 40 16.82 8.09 -13.45
CA ALA A 40 15.86 8.78 -12.61
C ALA A 40 14.98 9.73 -13.45
N ILE A 41 13.73 9.86 -13.04
CA ILE A 41 12.72 10.68 -13.71
C ILE A 41 12.20 11.76 -12.77
N ALA A 42 11.63 12.81 -13.34
CA ALA A 42 11.08 13.92 -12.58
C ALA A 42 9.87 13.47 -11.74
N ARG A 43 9.90 13.78 -10.45
CA ARG A 43 8.76 13.52 -9.56
C ARG A 43 7.53 14.33 -9.94
N ASP A 44 7.72 15.52 -10.46
CA ASP A 44 6.64 16.43 -10.84
C ASP A 44 5.80 15.91 -12.01
N ALA A 45 6.34 14.97 -12.79
CA ALA A 45 5.62 14.32 -13.89
C ALA A 45 4.56 13.32 -13.39
N LEU A 46 4.66 12.88 -12.13
CA LEU A 46 3.68 11.99 -11.54
C LEU A 46 2.38 12.75 -11.23
N GLU A 47 1.25 12.08 -11.42
CA GLU A 47 -0.07 12.63 -11.10
C GLU A 47 -0.11 13.20 -9.67
N PRO A 48 -0.61 14.44 -9.47
CA PRO A 48 -0.63 15.06 -8.14
C PRO A 48 -1.31 14.23 -7.06
N ALA A 49 -2.35 13.49 -7.41
CA ALA A 49 -3.06 12.60 -6.47
C ALA A 49 -2.17 11.49 -5.89
N LEU A 50 -1.04 11.17 -6.55
CA LEU A 50 -0.11 10.13 -6.11
C LEU A 50 1.09 10.69 -5.34
N HIS A 51 1.21 12.00 -5.18
CA HIS A 51 2.38 12.62 -4.53
C HIS A 51 2.51 12.22 -3.06
N ALA A 52 1.40 12.11 -2.33
CA ALA A 52 1.44 11.67 -0.92
C ALA A 52 1.99 10.24 -0.80
N THR A 53 1.57 9.34 -1.69
CA THR A 53 2.07 7.97 -1.75
C THR A 53 3.55 7.93 -2.13
N LEU A 54 3.95 8.77 -3.09
CA LEU A 54 5.35 8.92 -3.48
C LEU A 54 6.22 9.33 -2.29
N GLU A 55 5.78 10.29 -1.48
CA GLU A 55 6.50 10.72 -0.28
C GLU A 55 6.61 9.60 0.75
N GLN A 56 5.59 8.78 0.93
CA GLN A 56 5.65 7.59 1.78
C GLN A 56 6.71 6.60 1.29
N LEU A 57 6.75 6.32 0.00
CA LEU A 57 7.73 5.40 -0.59
C LEU A 57 9.16 5.95 -0.49
N ARG A 58 9.32 7.26 -0.60
CA ARG A 58 10.61 7.93 -0.36
C ARG A 58 11.05 7.77 1.11
N ALA A 59 10.15 7.96 2.04
CA ALA A 59 10.41 7.78 3.48
C ALA A 59 10.78 6.32 3.82
N GLN A 60 10.23 5.35 3.09
CA GLN A 60 10.54 3.93 3.24
C GLN A 60 11.84 3.50 2.54
N GLY A 61 12.47 4.39 1.79
CA GLY A 61 13.69 4.11 1.06
C GLY A 61 13.50 3.31 -0.23
N ILE A 62 12.27 3.07 -0.64
CA ILE A 62 11.92 2.35 -1.87
C ILE A 62 12.13 3.23 -3.09
N ILE A 63 11.71 4.49 -3.01
CA ILE A 63 11.99 5.52 -3.99
C ILE A 63 13.13 6.38 -3.46
N LYS A 64 14.18 6.52 -4.24
CA LYS A 64 15.38 7.28 -3.88
C LYS A 64 15.55 8.48 -4.79
N ASP A 65 16.12 9.54 -4.25
CA ASP A 65 16.38 10.75 -5.01
C ASP A 65 17.71 10.63 -5.76
N SER A 66 17.74 11.18 -6.99
CA SER A 66 18.94 11.27 -7.80
C SER A 66 19.01 12.66 -8.41
N GLY A 67 19.62 13.59 -7.69
CA GLY A 67 19.70 14.97 -8.11
C GLY A 67 18.42 15.76 -7.79
N ASN A 68 18.30 16.95 -8.40
CA ASN A 68 17.23 17.88 -8.10
C ASN A 68 15.91 17.44 -8.76
N ARG A 69 14.91 17.10 -7.95
CA ARG A 69 13.57 16.67 -8.38
C ARG A 69 13.52 15.38 -9.19
N LEU A 70 14.61 14.63 -9.25
CA LEU A 70 14.67 13.34 -9.92
C LEU A 70 14.63 12.21 -8.90
N SER A 71 13.94 11.14 -9.24
CA SER A 71 13.84 9.95 -8.38
C SER A 71 13.83 8.68 -9.20
N TYR A 72 14.19 7.58 -8.57
CA TYR A 72 14.17 6.25 -9.17
C TYR A 72 13.67 5.23 -8.15
N LEU A 73 13.18 4.11 -8.66
CA LEU A 73 12.76 2.97 -7.83
C LEU A 73 13.96 2.07 -7.58
N ASP A 74 14.29 1.87 -6.31
CA ASP A 74 15.30 0.88 -5.91
C ASP A 74 14.60 -0.49 -5.74
N ALA A 75 14.76 -1.35 -6.73
CA ALA A 75 14.12 -2.66 -6.76
C ALA A 75 14.59 -3.55 -5.60
N ASP A 76 15.85 -3.46 -5.21
CA ASP A 76 16.40 -4.23 -4.08
C ASP A 76 15.80 -3.75 -2.75
N ALA A 77 15.64 -2.44 -2.57
CA ALA A 77 14.99 -1.87 -1.39
C ALA A 77 13.51 -2.25 -1.33
N LEU A 78 12.82 -2.27 -2.46
CA LEU A 78 11.43 -2.72 -2.55
C LEU A 78 11.31 -4.18 -2.13
N LEU A 79 12.17 -5.04 -2.66
CA LEU A 79 12.17 -6.47 -2.33
C LEU A 79 12.44 -6.69 -0.84
N ALA A 80 13.41 -5.97 -0.26
CA ALA A 80 13.73 -6.06 1.15
C ALA A 80 12.56 -5.59 2.02
N TYR A 81 11.88 -4.52 1.62
CA TYR A 81 10.69 -4.01 2.30
C TYR A 81 9.55 -5.02 2.25
N GLU A 82 9.27 -5.60 1.09
CA GLU A 82 8.23 -6.61 0.92
C GLU A 82 8.51 -7.86 1.76
N LYS A 83 9.74 -8.32 1.82
CA LYS A 83 10.14 -9.44 2.68
C LYS A 83 9.93 -9.13 4.16
N LYS A 84 10.31 -7.93 4.58
CA LYS A 84 10.12 -7.46 5.97
C LYS A 84 8.63 -7.39 6.31
N MET A 85 7.82 -6.85 5.43
CA MET A 85 6.37 -6.75 5.63
C MET A 85 5.68 -8.11 5.57
N ALA A 86 6.11 -9.01 4.71
CA ALA A 86 5.59 -10.37 4.65
C ALA A 86 5.88 -11.12 5.95
N LYS A 87 7.10 -10.97 6.50
CA LYS A 87 7.47 -11.57 7.78
C LYS A 87 6.66 -11.00 8.94
N SER A 88 6.51 -9.68 9.01
CA SER A 88 5.65 -9.00 9.99
C SER A 88 4.17 -9.30 9.73
N GLY A 89 3.77 -9.35 8.45
CA GLY A 89 2.41 -9.63 8.02
C GLY A 89 1.95 -11.04 8.37
N ARG A 90 2.84 -12.04 8.36
CA ARG A 90 2.50 -13.39 8.80
C ARG A 90 2.09 -13.41 10.26
N ILE A 91 2.82 -12.72 11.11
CA ILE A 91 2.49 -12.62 12.54
C ILE A 91 1.18 -11.85 12.72
N ALA A 92 1.02 -10.72 12.04
CA ALA A 92 -0.19 -9.90 12.07
C ALA A 92 -1.41 -10.66 11.52
N VAL A 93 -1.25 -11.38 10.40
CA VAL A 93 -2.32 -12.17 9.80
C VAL A 93 -2.72 -13.32 10.70
N MET A 94 -1.78 -14.01 11.32
CA MET A 94 -2.10 -15.08 12.28
C MET A 94 -2.86 -14.55 13.50
N ALA A 95 -2.55 -13.33 13.95
CA ALA A 95 -3.27 -12.67 15.03
C ALA A 95 -4.64 -12.12 14.60
N MET A 96 -4.80 -11.74 13.32
CA MET A 96 -6.03 -11.13 12.78
C MET A 96 -7.00 -12.12 12.14
N VAL A 97 -6.58 -13.34 11.82
CA VAL A 97 -7.45 -14.36 11.21
C VAL A 97 -8.73 -14.60 12.02
N PRO A 98 -8.69 -14.75 13.36
CA PRO A 98 -9.92 -14.91 14.15
C PRO A 98 -10.85 -13.69 14.03
N VAL A 99 -10.29 -12.47 13.97
CA VAL A 99 -11.06 -11.24 13.83
C VAL A 99 -11.75 -11.16 12.47
N LEU A 100 -11.03 -11.51 11.39
CA LEU A 100 -11.59 -11.53 10.04
C LEU A 100 -12.70 -12.55 9.91
N VAL A 101 -12.52 -13.74 10.46
CA VAL A 101 -13.55 -14.79 10.47
C VAL A 101 -14.79 -14.30 11.22
N ALA A 102 -14.62 -13.66 12.38
CA ALA A 102 -15.73 -13.10 13.15
C ALA A 102 -16.50 -12.04 12.38
N VAL A 103 -15.81 -11.15 11.65
CA VAL A 103 -16.42 -10.12 10.81
C VAL A 103 -17.22 -10.74 9.67
N VAL A 104 -16.67 -11.73 8.97
CA VAL A 104 -17.35 -12.42 7.88
C VAL A 104 -18.61 -13.14 8.39
N VAL A 105 -18.52 -13.84 9.51
CA VAL A 105 -19.66 -14.51 10.14
C VAL A 105 -20.75 -13.49 10.53
N ALA A 106 -20.36 -12.36 11.12
CA ALA A 106 -21.29 -11.30 11.48
C ALA A 106 -22.04 -10.73 10.26
N ILE A 107 -21.34 -10.53 9.14
CA ILE A 107 -21.95 -10.07 7.89
C ILE A 107 -22.93 -11.08 7.33
N VAL A 108 -22.57 -12.36 7.32
CA VAL A 108 -23.43 -13.45 6.82
C VAL A 108 -24.70 -13.56 7.68
N VAL A 109 -24.57 -13.50 9.00
CA VAL A 109 -25.69 -13.54 9.93
C VAL A 109 -26.61 -12.34 9.72
N ALA A 110 -26.07 -11.14 9.58
CA ALA A 110 -26.85 -9.93 9.32
C ALA A 110 -27.63 -10.01 8.01
N ILE A 111 -27.03 -10.52 6.94
CA ILE A 111 -27.70 -10.73 5.64
C ILE A 111 -28.81 -11.77 5.77
N THR A 112 -28.56 -12.86 6.49
CA THR A 112 -29.54 -13.95 6.68
C THR A 112 -30.74 -13.49 7.52
N LEU A 113 -30.51 -12.66 8.55
CA LEU A 113 -31.58 -12.18 9.42
C LEU A 113 -32.40 -11.06 8.80
N SER A 114 -31.87 -10.33 7.80
CA SER A 114 -32.58 -9.25 7.12
C SER A 114 -33.46 -9.71 5.96
N ARG A 115 -33.51 -10.99 5.70
CA ARG A 115 -34.42 -11.61 4.70
C ARG A 115 -35.81 -11.86 5.22
#